data_fc71c02febde931ea26eb0df70218476
#
_entry.id   fc71c02febde931ea26eb0df70218476
#
_cell.length_a   1.000
_cell.length_b   1.000
_cell.length_c   1.000
_cell.angle_alpha   90.00
_cell.angle_beta   90.00
_cell.angle_gamma   90.00
#
_symmetry.space_group_name_H-M   'P 1'
#
loop_
_entity.id
_entity.type
_entity.pdbx_description
1 polymer ?
#
loop_
_entity_poly.entity_id
_entity_poly.type
_entity_poly.pdbx_seq_one_letter_code
_entity_poly.pdbx_strand_id
1 'polypeptide(L)'
;ANFIQKVGNIEDFKSIRFIRMFTTDFADTTVMRMAKLQLVRGEWRRYNSENNPTKVITDPALINPGLDNSVIDVSAVNIEENGKRTPIPYVLPPGITREIDFTNFRGESRQNEQSLALSVKNLRDGYGRATFRTTSNDFRSYRRMEMFIHAEGDQLRDNDLRAFLRVGTDNQDNYYDYDIPLKVTNPGTNDPGLIWPEQNKLDIELKLFLEAKAARNRAVFNGQPWPINRPYIYQDGVNIITVKGQPDLSKVRVYMLGVRNPLRNSANPRLDDGLDKAAQIWFNELRLTDFDEGGGWGATARMNAKLADFADITISGSKSTIGFGSIDRKVSERNRED
;
A
#
# COMPACT_ATOMS: atom_id res chain seq x y z
N ALA A 1 9.51 2.15 -17.92
CA ALA A 1 10.85 2.21 -18.53
C ALA A 1 10.97 3.53 -19.25
N ASN A 2 12.02 4.30 -18.95
CA ASN A 2 12.33 5.50 -19.70
C ASN A 2 13.00 5.05 -21.01
N PHE A 3 12.38 5.30 -22.14
CA PHE A 3 12.98 5.07 -23.46
C PHE A 3 13.22 6.42 -24.15
N ILE A 4 14.32 6.51 -24.86
CA ILE A 4 14.67 7.72 -25.62
C ILE A 4 13.88 7.76 -26.93
N GLN A 5 13.64 6.59 -27.54
CA GLN A 5 12.95 6.50 -28.80
C GLN A 5 12.18 5.18 -28.93
N LYS A 6 11.00 5.22 -29.53
CA LYS A 6 10.22 4.08 -29.96
C LYS A 6 10.26 3.99 -31.48
N VAL A 7 10.67 2.85 -32.03
CA VAL A 7 10.72 2.62 -33.48
C VAL A 7 9.75 1.49 -33.80
N GLY A 8 8.83 1.72 -34.76
CA GLY A 8 7.80 0.79 -35.16
C GLY A 8 6.62 0.66 -34.21
N ASN A 9 5.79 -0.36 -34.39
CA ASN A 9 4.54 -0.59 -33.67
C ASN A 9 4.74 -1.48 -32.43
N ILE A 10 5.74 -1.18 -31.59
CA ILE A 10 5.91 -1.89 -30.32
C ILE A 10 4.88 -1.35 -29.32
N GLU A 11 3.88 -2.17 -28.98
CA GLU A 11 2.84 -1.79 -28.02
C GLU A 11 3.23 -2.11 -26.58
N ASP A 12 3.93 -3.25 -26.36
CA ASP A 12 4.34 -3.73 -25.05
C ASP A 12 5.61 -4.59 -25.10
N PHE A 13 6.06 -5.04 -23.91
CA PHE A 13 7.22 -5.93 -23.75
C PHE A 13 6.85 -7.42 -23.60
N LYS A 14 5.64 -7.83 -23.96
CA LYS A 14 5.19 -9.23 -23.80
C LYS A 14 5.89 -10.22 -24.71
N SER A 15 6.39 -9.75 -25.84
CA SER A 15 7.08 -10.60 -26.82
C SER A 15 8.39 -9.97 -27.25
N ILE A 16 9.44 -10.18 -26.46
CA ILE A 16 10.81 -9.74 -26.77
C ILE A 16 11.54 -10.89 -27.47
N ARG A 17 11.96 -10.69 -28.73
CA ARG A 17 12.72 -11.68 -29.49
C ARG A 17 14.21 -11.61 -29.27
N PHE A 18 14.75 -10.41 -29.03
CA PHE A 18 16.16 -10.22 -28.72
C PHE A 18 16.40 -8.94 -27.92
N ILE A 19 17.50 -8.92 -27.19
CA ILE A 19 18.02 -7.75 -26.50
C ILE A 19 19.40 -7.49 -27.06
N ARG A 20 19.65 -6.25 -27.48
CA ARG A 20 20.96 -5.81 -27.97
C ARG A 20 21.46 -4.67 -27.10
N MET A 21 22.64 -4.84 -26.57
CA MET A 21 23.39 -3.77 -25.89
C MET A 21 24.61 -3.41 -26.70
N PHE A 22 24.86 -2.15 -26.88
CA PHE A 22 26.07 -1.64 -27.51
C PHE A 22 26.44 -0.30 -26.89
N THR A 23 27.70 0.02 -26.96
CA THR A 23 28.26 1.27 -26.47
C THR A 23 29.13 1.87 -27.56
N THR A 24 29.14 3.20 -27.68
CA THR A 24 29.84 3.95 -28.70
C THR A 24 30.55 5.15 -28.08
N ASP A 25 31.45 5.77 -28.84
CA ASP A 25 32.06 7.09 -28.54
C ASP A 25 32.89 7.13 -27.25
N PHE A 26 33.65 6.06 -26.98
CA PHE A 26 34.67 6.10 -25.93
C PHE A 26 35.88 6.91 -26.34
N ALA A 27 36.25 7.92 -25.55
CA ALA A 27 37.43 8.71 -25.75
C ALA A 27 38.72 7.96 -25.33
N ASP A 28 38.60 7.04 -24.37
CA ASP A 28 39.70 6.25 -23.80
C ASP A 28 39.34 4.77 -23.67
N THR A 29 40.35 3.93 -23.37
CA THR A 29 40.17 2.51 -23.10
C THR A 29 39.22 2.29 -21.93
N THR A 30 38.08 1.73 -22.19
CA THR A 30 37.01 1.50 -21.20
C THR A 30 36.84 0.01 -20.93
N VAL A 31 36.89 -0.37 -19.67
CA VAL A 31 36.57 -1.73 -19.20
C VAL A 31 35.15 -1.75 -18.64
N MET A 32 34.24 -2.48 -19.28
CA MET A 32 32.88 -2.64 -18.83
C MET A 32 32.69 -4.06 -18.26
N ARG A 33 32.24 -4.15 -17.04
CA ARG A 33 31.93 -5.43 -16.38
C ARG A 33 30.43 -5.61 -16.32
N MET A 34 29.93 -6.67 -16.96
CA MET A 34 28.52 -7.05 -16.91
C MET A 34 28.39 -8.28 -16.04
N ALA A 35 27.58 -8.21 -14.97
CA ALA A 35 27.45 -9.30 -14.01
C ALA A 35 26.21 -10.16 -14.33
N LYS A 36 25.02 -9.58 -14.26
CA LYS A 36 23.76 -10.34 -14.38
C LYS A 36 22.71 -9.51 -15.12
N LEU A 37 22.18 -10.05 -16.22
CA LEU A 37 21.03 -9.47 -16.89
C LEU A 37 19.78 -10.26 -16.52
N GLN A 38 18.84 -9.60 -15.87
CA GLN A 38 17.55 -10.20 -15.50
C GLN A 38 16.41 -9.33 -15.99
N LEU A 39 15.38 -9.98 -16.54
CA LEU A 39 14.09 -9.36 -16.77
C LEU A 39 13.22 -9.61 -15.55
N VAL A 40 13.02 -8.58 -14.74
CA VAL A 40 12.20 -8.65 -13.53
C VAL A 40 10.83 -8.05 -13.84
N ARG A 41 9.79 -8.82 -13.58
CA ARG A 41 8.41 -8.31 -13.60
C ARG A 41 8.13 -7.70 -12.23
N GLY A 42 8.20 -6.37 -12.15
CA GLY A 42 7.72 -5.65 -10.97
C GLY A 42 6.20 -5.63 -10.94
N GLU A 43 5.60 -6.08 -9.83
CA GLU A 43 4.16 -5.93 -9.59
C GLU A 43 3.81 -4.48 -9.27
N TRP A 44 4.75 -3.75 -8.67
CA TRP A 44 4.60 -2.36 -8.30
C TRP A 44 4.93 -1.42 -9.46
N ARG A 45 4.00 -0.52 -9.75
CA ARG A 45 4.09 0.47 -10.84
C ARG A 45 4.17 1.86 -10.25
N ARG A 46 5.04 2.69 -10.81
CA ARG A 46 5.10 4.12 -10.45
C ARG A 46 3.75 4.78 -10.73
N TYR A 47 3.26 5.53 -9.77
CA TYR A 47 2.11 6.41 -9.98
C TYR A 47 2.64 7.73 -10.52
N ASN A 48 2.52 7.94 -11.83
CA ASN A 48 3.21 9.02 -12.53
C ASN A 48 2.24 10.06 -13.07
N SER A 49 2.51 11.31 -12.79
CA SER A 49 1.77 12.49 -13.27
C SER A 49 2.31 13.07 -14.58
N GLU A 50 3.48 12.61 -15.07
CA GLU A 50 4.16 13.20 -16.24
C GLU A 50 3.27 13.31 -17.47
N ASN A 51 2.36 12.37 -17.67
CA ASN A 51 1.44 12.34 -18.81
C ASN A 51 -0.04 12.53 -18.42
N ASN A 52 -0.33 12.74 -17.14
CA ASN A 52 -1.70 12.87 -16.66
C ASN A 52 -1.75 13.74 -15.40
N PRO A 53 -2.17 15.02 -15.50
CA PRO A 53 -2.23 15.93 -14.36
C PRO A 53 -3.17 15.46 -13.24
N THR A 54 -4.11 14.55 -13.52
CA THR A 54 -4.98 13.97 -12.50
C THR A 54 -4.28 12.94 -11.60
N LYS A 55 -3.07 12.51 -11.96
CA LYS A 55 -2.24 11.59 -11.17
C LYS A 55 -1.28 12.30 -10.23
N VAL A 56 -1.57 13.50 -9.85
CA VAL A 56 -0.80 14.22 -8.83
C VAL A 56 -1.32 13.83 -7.46
N ILE A 57 -0.41 13.45 -6.57
CA ILE A 57 -0.72 13.26 -5.16
C ILE A 57 -0.32 14.54 -4.45
N THR A 58 -1.27 15.17 -3.79
CA THR A 58 -1.04 16.40 -3.03
C THR A 58 -1.58 16.27 -1.62
N ASP A 59 -1.07 17.11 -0.73
CA ASP A 59 -1.72 17.35 0.54
C ASP A 59 -3.13 17.91 0.28
N PRO A 60 -4.18 17.43 0.97
CA PRO A 60 -5.54 17.92 0.81
C PRO A 60 -5.69 19.45 1.04
N ALA A 61 -4.76 20.05 1.78
CA ALA A 61 -4.73 21.49 2.01
C ALA A 61 -4.15 22.30 0.82
N LEU A 62 -3.50 21.66 -0.13
CA LEU A 62 -2.95 22.31 -1.32
C LEU A 62 -4.06 22.57 -2.36
N ILE A 63 -4.55 23.81 -2.43
CA ILE A 63 -5.70 24.17 -3.26
C ILE A 63 -5.32 24.29 -4.74
N ASN A 64 -4.13 24.82 -5.04
CA ASN A 64 -3.67 25.09 -6.41
C ASN A 64 -2.30 24.43 -6.65
N PRO A 65 -2.26 23.16 -7.02
CA PRO A 65 -1.00 22.49 -7.32
C PRO A 65 -0.32 23.13 -8.54
N GLY A 66 0.93 23.56 -8.35
CA GLY A 66 1.79 24.04 -9.43
C GLY A 66 2.56 22.92 -10.12
N LEU A 67 3.57 23.30 -10.91
CA LEU A 67 4.50 22.35 -11.50
C LEU A 67 5.23 21.58 -10.41
N ASP A 68 5.37 20.28 -10.63
CA ASP A 68 5.99 19.35 -9.69
C ASP A 68 7.18 18.65 -10.36
N ASN A 69 8.36 18.99 -9.90
CA ASN A 69 9.64 18.44 -10.38
C ASN A 69 10.14 17.26 -9.53
N SER A 70 9.32 16.75 -8.63
CA SER A 70 9.70 15.61 -7.79
C SER A 70 9.92 14.37 -8.63
N VAL A 71 11.01 13.67 -8.35
CA VAL A 71 11.37 12.42 -9.03
C VAL A 71 11.19 11.25 -8.08
N ILE A 72 10.65 10.16 -8.60
CA ILE A 72 10.52 8.91 -7.87
C ILE A 72 11.25 7.80 -8.60
N ASP A 73 12.01 7.00 -7.84
CA ASP A 73 12.51 5.71 -8.28
C ASP A 73 11.98 4.58 -7.39
N VAL A 74 11.64 3.46 -8.01
CA VAL A 74 11.08 2.28 -7.35
C VAL A 74 11.98 1.11 -7.62
N SER A 75 12.52 0.53 -6.55
CA SER A 75 13.45 -0.60 -6.58
C SER A 75 13.14 -1.60 -5.47
N ALA A 76 13.94 -2.63 -5.35
CA ALA A 76 13.92 -3.53 -4.20
C ALA A 76 15.24 -3.40 -3.45
N VAL A 77 15.19 -3.50 -2.13
CA VAL A 77 16.36 -3.72 -1.27
C VAL A 77 16.22 -5.07 -0.61
N ASN A 78 17.32 -5.80 -0.49
CA ASN A 78 17.29 -7.17 0.02
C ASN A 78 18.53 -7.47 0.87
N ILE A 79 18.43 -8.54 1.68
CA ILE A 79 19.49 -8.89 2.63
C ILE A 79 20.80 -9.33 1.93
N GLU A 80 20.72 -9.95 0.76
CA GLU A 80 21.90 -10.50 0.08
C GLU A 80 22.73 -9.41 -0.60
N GLU A 81 22.09 -8.46 -1.24
CA GLU A 81 22.77 -7.39 -1.97
C GLU A 81 23.03 -6.15 -1.11
N ASN A 82 22.14 -5.85 -0.18
CA ASN A 82 22.13 -4.62 0.60
C ASN A 82 22.47 -4.80 2.08
N GLY A 83 22.73 -6.03 2.54
CA GLY A 83 23.10 -6.30 3.93
C GLY A 83 24.41 -5.65 4.41
N LYS A 84 25.27 -5.19 3.48
CA LYS A 84 26.49 -4.44 3.76
C LYS A 84 26.47 -3.01 3.18
N ARG A 85 25.29 -2.53 2.83
CA ARG A 85 25.11 -1.19 2.29
C ARG A 85 25.50 -0.12 3.32
N THR A 86 26.04 0.98 2.85
CA THR A 86 26.29 2.22 3.63
C THR A 86 25.41 3.33 3.06
N PRO A 87 24.91 4.28 3.87
CA PRO A 87 25.17 4.48 5.30
C PRO A 87 24.36 3.57 6.23
N ILE A 88 23.28 2.94 5.77
CA ILE A 88 22.41 2.07 6.55
C ILE A 88 22.29 0.72 5.84
N PRO A 89 22.71 -0.39 6.45
CA PRO A 89 22.57 -1.72 5.88
C PRO A 89 21.10 -2.17 5.90
N TYR A 90 20.73 -3.03 4.96
CA TYR A 90 19.45 -3.71 5.04
C TYR A 90 19.53 -4.84 6.08
N VAL A 91 18.59 -4.83 7.01
CA VAL A 91 18.43 -5.87 8.02
C VAL A 91 16.96 -6.31 8.05
N LEU A 92 16.71 -7.51 8.52
CA LEU A 92 15.34 -8.02 8.67
C LEU A 92 14.57 -7.20 9.73
N PRO A 93 13.29 -6.93 9.50
CA PRO A 93 12.45 -6.36 10.55
C PRO A 93 12.39 -7.26 11.78
N PRO A 94 12.19 -6.68 12.98
CA PRO A 94 12.06 -7.46 14.21
C PRO A 94 10.95 -8.52 14.10
N GLY A 95 11.28 -9.78 14.47
CA GLY A 95 10.35 -10.90 14.43
C GLY A 95 10.16 -11.55 13.06
N ILE A 96 10.77 -11.02 12.01
CA ILE A 96 10.77 -11.65 10.68
C ILE A 96 11.97 -12.60 10.56
N THR A 97 11.72 -13.80 10.08
CA THR A 97 12.74 -14.82 9.83
C THR A 97 12.69 -15.24 8.37
N ARG A 98 13.86 -15.52 7.80
CA ARG A 98 13.95 -16.02 6.42
C ARG A 98 13.44 -17.44 6.34
N GLU A 99 12.56 -17.73 5.41
CA GLU A 99 12.11 -19.08 5.12
C GLU A 99 13.23 -19.92 4.53
N ILE A 100 13.21 -21.23 4.81
CA ILE A 100 14.16 -22.19 4.25
C ILE A 100 13.70 -22.56 2.84
N ASP A 101 14.60 -22.46 1.88
CA ASP A 101 14.35 -22.89 0.51
C ASP A 101 14.59 -24.40 0.37
N PHE A 102 13.53 -25.18 0.38
CA PHE A 102 13.59 -26.64 0.21
C PHE A 102 13.82 -27.10 -1.24
N THR A 103 13.90 -26.20 -2.19
CA THR A 103 14.10 -26.55 -3.62
C THR A 103 15.56 -26.89 -3.94
N ASN A 104 16.50 -26.51 -3.08
CA ASN A 104 17.93 -26.76 -3.25
C ASN A 104 18.39 -28.02 -2.52
N PHE A 105 18.61 -29.12 -3.25
CA PHE A 105 19.14 -30.39 -2.73
C PHE A 105 20.60 -30.32 -2.20
N ARG A 106 21.27 -29.17 -2.23
CA ARG A 106 22.70 -29.04 -1.88
C ARG A 106 22.99 -28.28 -0.59
N GLY A 107 22.02 -28.04 0.25
CA GLY A 107 22.21 -27.39 1.55
C GLY A 107 21.03 -26.48 1.91
N GLU A 108 20.94 -26.11 3.18
CA GLU A 108 19.95 -25.15 3.68
C GLU A 108 20.19 -23.77 3.03
N SER A 109 19.53 -23.49 1.92
CA SER A 109 19.45 -22.16 1.34
C SER A 109 18.26 -21.44 1.97
N ARG A 110 18.44 -20.21 2.40
CA ARG A 110 17.35 -19.36 2.89
C ARG A 110 16.87 -18.47 1.75
N GLN A 111 15.56 -18.29 1.65
CA GLN A 111 14.99 -17.38 0.67
C GLN A 111 15.53 -15.96 0.88
N ASN A 112 15.76 -15.25 -0.22
CA ASN A 112 16.17 -13.87 -0.15
C ASN A 112 14.96 -13.01 0.25
N GLU A 113 15.08 -12.34 1.39
CA GLU A 113 14.05 -11.43 1.89
C GLU A 113 14.30 -10.02 1.36
N GLN A 114 13.25 -9.35 0.93
CA GLN A 114 13.34 -8.06 0.26
C GLN A 114 12.21 -7.10 0.64
N SER A 115 12.52 -5.82 0.61
CA SER A 115 11.58 -4.73 0.78
C SER A 115 11.42 -3.92 -0.51
N LEU A 116 10.26 -3.33 -0.67
CA LEU A 116 10.03 -2.32 -1.68
C LEU A 116 10.72 -1.01 -1.25
N ALA A 117 11.63 -0.51 -2.08
CA ALA A 117 12.32 0.75 -1.85
C ALA A 117 11.77 1.86 -2.75
N LEU A 118 11.40 2.96 -2.14
CA LEU A 118 10.89 4.16 -2.77
C LEU A 118 11.89 5.29 -2.54
N SER A 119 12.62 5.69 -3.57
CA SER A 119 13.55 6.82 -3.51
C SER A 119 12.92 8.05 -4.13
N VAL A 120 12.83 9.13 -3.38
CA VAL A 120 12.29 10.41 -3.85
C VAL A 120 13.37 11.49 -3.81
N LYS A 121 13.36 12.35 -4.82
CA LYS A 121 14.22 13.53 -4.89
C LYS A 121 13.39 14.75 -5.23
N ASN A 122 13.74 15.88 -4.64
CA ASN A 122 13.03 17.15 -4.82
C ASN A 122 11.52 17.02 -4.54
N LEU A 123 11.16 16.22 -3.53
CA LEU A 123 9.75 16.06 -3.14
C LEU A 123 9.27 17.37 -2.56
N ARG A 124 8.51 18.10 -3.37
CA ARG A 124 8.06 19.45 -3.09
C ARG A 124 7.11 19.48 -1.89
N ASP A 125 7.13 20.59 -1.16
CA ASP A 125 6.18 20.88 -0.09
C ASP A 125 4.72 20.78 -0.58
N GLY A 126 3.89 20.03 0.14
CA GLY A 126 2.51 19.71 -0.22
C GLY A 126 2.32 18.63 -1.28
N TYR A 127 3.38 17.94 -1.72
CA TYR A 127 3.30 16.89 -2.74
C TYR A 127 3.64 15.50 -2.21
N GLY A 128 3.18 14.49 -2.93
CA GLY A 128 3.48 13.09 -2.63
C GLY A 128 3.88 12.32 -3.88
N ARG A 129 4.58 11.21 -3.65
CA ARG A 129 4.94 10.23 -4.66
C ARG A 129 4.60 8.84 -4.19
N ALA A 130 4.18 8.00 -5.12
CA ALA A 130 3.73 6.67 -4.79
C ALA A 130 3.99 5.65 -5.88
N THR A 131 3.92 4.42 -5.48
CA THR A 131 3.82 3.24 -6.33
C THR A 131 2.54 2.48 -6.00
N PHE A 132 1.99 1.76 -6.97
CA PHE A 132 0.76 1.01 -6.77
C PHE A 132 0.83 -0.37 -7.43
N ARG A 133 0.03 -1.28 -6.91
CA ARG A 133 -0.27 -2.56 -7.57
C ARG A 133 -1.77 -2.81 -7.58
N THR A 134 -2.23 -3.53 -8.60
CA THR A 134 -3.61 -4.00 -8.66
C THR A 134 -3.73 -5.36 -7.98
N THR A 135 -4.84 -5.56 -7.30
CA THR A 135 -5.15 -6.79 -6.57
C THR A 135 -6.64 -7.10 -6.67
N SER A 136 -7.10 -8.14 -6.02
CA SER A 136 -8.50 -8.44 -5.83
C SER A 136 -8.67 -9.12 -4.48
N ASN A 137 -8.88 -8.32 -3.45
CA ASN A 137 -8.93 -8.79 -2.07
C ASN A 137 -10.20 -8.33 -1.36
N ASP A 138 -10.70 -9.17 -0.47
CA ASP A 138 -11.75 -8.88 0.47
C ASP A 138 -11.13 -8.75 1.88
N PHE A 139 -11.30 -7.60 2.51
CA PHE A 139 -10.72 -7.31 3.83
C PHE A 139 -11.66 -7.58 4.99
N ARG A 140 -12.94 -7.87 4.72
CA ARG A 140 -13.96 -7.96 5.76
C ARG A 140 -13.69 -9.03 6.82
N SER A 141 -12.96 -10.08 6.45
CA SER A 141 -12.60 -11.16 7.36
C SER A 141 -11.33 -10.92 8.16
N TYR A 142 -10.74 -9.73 8.07
CA TYR A 142 -9.54 -9.36 8.81
C TYR A 142 -9.83 -8.17 9.70
N ARG A 143 -9.16 -8.08 10.84
CA ARG A 143 -9.34 -6.97 11.79
C ARG A 143 -8.24 -5.95 11.70
N ARG A 144 -7.03 -6.37 11.30
CA ARG A 144 -5.85 -5.50 11.28
C ARG A 144 -5.09 -5.59 9.97
N MET A 145 -4.32 -4.55 9.71
CA MET A 145 -3.34 -4.48 8.63
C MET A 145 -2.04 -3.92 9.19
N GLU A 146 -0.93 -4.62 8.95
CA GLU A 146 0.37 -4.27 9.48
C GLU A 146 1.42 -4.18 8.36
N MET A 147 2.42 -3.30 8.57
CA MET A 147 3.56 -3.16 7.66
C MET A 147 4.72 -2.48 8.38
N PHE A 148 5.94 -2.93 8.13
CA PHE A 148 7.15 -2.24 8.58
C PHE A 148 7.56 -1.16 7.59
N ILE A 149 8.01 -0.02 8.12
CA ILE A 149 8.48 1.11 7.31
C ILE A 149 9.80 1.61 7.87
N HIS A 150 10.77 1.79 6.99
CA HIS A 150 12.05 2.45 7.25
C HIS A 150 12.12 3.76 6.49
N ALA A 151 12.76 4.77 7.06
CA ALA A 151 13.00 6.05 6.41
C ALA A 151 14.43 6.54 6.63
N GLU A 152 15.08 6.95 5.55
CA GLU A 152 16.41 7.56 5.58
C GLU A 152 16.50 8.73 4.59
N GLY A 153 17.38 9.68 4.84
CA GLY A 153 17.66 10.79 3.93
C GLY A 153 18.64 11.78 4.54
N ASP A 154 19.39 12.48 3.68
CA ASP A 154 20.27 13.54 4.11
C ASP A 154 19.47 14.75 4.58
N GLN A 155 19.83 15.31 5.73
CA GLN A 155 19.18 16.49 6.34
C GLN A 155 17.68 16.31 6.62
N LEU A 156 17.20 15.08 6.60
CA LEU A 156 15.81 14.73 6.94
C LEU A 156 15.68 14.63 8.46
N ARG A 157 14.62 15.21 9.02
CA ARG A 157 14.29 15.16 10.44
C ARG A 157 13.05 14.31 10.68
N ASP A 158 12.88 13.86 11.90
CA ASP A 158 11.66 13.18 12.33
C ASP A 158 10.43 14.04 12.03
N ASN A 159 9.42 13.42 11.44
CA ASN A 159 8.14 14.01 11.02
C ASN A 159 8.19 14.98 9.82
N ASP A 160 9.34 15.19 9.17
CA ASP A 160 9.43 15.95 7.93
C ASP A 160 8.62 15.29 6.78
N LEU A 161 8.48 13.98 6.82
CA LEU A 161 7.72 13.20 5.83
C LEU A 161 6.68 12.32 6.51
N ARG A 162 5.64 11.97 5.73
CA ARG A 162 4.64 10.99 6.11
C ARG A 162 4.61 9.86 5.08
N ALA A 163 4.62 8.61 5.54
CA ALA A 163 4.30 7.49 4.67
C ALA A 163 2.79 7.29 4.64
N PHE A 164 2.27 6.84 3.50
CA PHE A 164 0.86 6.51 3.40
C PHE A 164 0.63 5.18 2.68
N LEU A 165 -0.42 4.50 3.13
CA LEU A 165 -1.02 3.36 2.47
C LEU A 165 -2.40 3.76 1.98
N ARG A 166 -2.65 3.61 0.66
CA ARG A 166 -3.97 3.77 0.06
C ARG A 166 -4.53 2.43 -0.33
N VAL A 167 -5.77 2.18 0.07
CA VAL A 167 -6.53 0.99 -0.31
C VAL A 167 -7.91 1.40 -0.82
N GLY A 168 -8.38 0.77 -1.88
CA GLY A 168 -9.69 1.11 -2.43
C GLY A 168 -10.08 0.31 -3.66
N THR A 169 -11.22 0.64 -4.21
CA THR A 169 -11.70 0.09 -5.50
C THR A 169 -10.96 0.71 -6.67
N ASP A 170 -10.45 1.93 -6.50
CA ASP A 170 -9.54 2.61 -7.41
C ASP A 170 -8.56 3.50 -6.63
N ASN A 171 -7.63 4.12 -7.32
CA ASN A 171 -6.58 4.93 -6.71
C ASN A 171 -6.82 6.45 -6.78
N GLN A 172 -7.96 6.89 -7.31
CA GLN A 172 -8.24 8.32 -7.56
C GLN A 172 -9.50 8.81 -6.86
N ASP A 173 -10.58 8.04 -6.92
CA ASP A 173 -11.91 8.50 -6.55
C ASP A 173 -12.55 7.72 -5.41
N ASN A 174 -12.18 6.44 -5.21
CA ASN A 174 -12.80 5.59 -4.19
C ASN A 174 -11.76 4.86 -3.36
N TYR A 175 -11.23 5.54 -2.34
CA TYR A 175 -10.14 5.03 -1.53
C TYR A 175 -10.18 5.49 -0.08
N TYR A 176 -9.43 4.76 0.75
CA TYR A 176 -8.95 5.17 2.06
C TYR A 176 -7.44 5.37 1.99
N ASP A 177 -6.92 6.45 2.55
CA ASP A 177 -5.50 6.63 2.86
C ASP A 177 -5.32 6.52 4.38
N TYR A 178 -4.21 5.92 4.78
CA TYR A 178 -3.72 5.97 6.14
C TYR A 178 -2.31 6.52 6.14
N ASP A 179 -2.12 7.68 6.73
CA ASP A 179 -0.87 8.43 6.77
C ASP A 179 -0.26 8.38 8.16
N ILE A 180 1.02 8.01 8.25
CA ILE A 180 1.80 8.03 9.49
C ILE A 180 3.00 8.97 9.37
N PRO A 181 3.35 9.74 10.41
CA PRO A 181 4.59 10.52 10.43
C PRO A 181 5.79 9.58 10.51
N LEU A 182 6.89 9.93 9.84
CA LEU A 182 8.07 9.09 9.78
C LEU A 182 9.15 9.55 10.75
N LYS A 183 9.70 8.60 11.51
CA LYS A 183 10.95 8.72 12.23
C LYS A 183 12.10 8.31 11.33
N VAL A 184 13.15 9.12 11.30
CA VAL A 184 14.31 8.93 10.44
C VAL A 184 15.36 8.08 11.11
N THR A 185 15.94 7.13 10.38
CA THR A 185 17.06 6.33 10.86
C THR A 185 18.37 7.07 10.69
N ASN A 186 19.16 7.14 11.74
CA ASN A 186 20.47 7.80 11.72
C ASN A 186 21.51 6.99 10.92
N PRO A 187 22.36 7.63 10.13
CA PRO A 187 23.46 6.97 9.45
C PRO A 187 24.36 6.17 10.39
N GLY A 188 24.84 5.01 9.91
CA GLY A 188 25.70 4.11 10.70
C GLY A 188 24.97 3.20 11.68
N THR A 189 23.66 3.22 11.71
CA THR A 189 22.82 2.34 12.53
C THR A 189 22.79 0.93 11.94
N ASN A 190 22.99 -0.09 12.79
CA ASN A 190 22.92 -1.51 12.42
C ASN A 190 21.86 -2.29 13.25
N ASP A 191 21.25 -1.64 14.22
CA ASP A 191 20.23 -2.25 15.09
C ASP A 191 18.90 -2.37 14.33
N PRO A 192 18.32 -3.59 14.22
CA PRO A 192 17.03 -3.78 13.54
C PRO A 192 15.89 -2.94 14.13
N GLY A 193 15.85 -2.74 15.45
CA GLY A 193 14.81 -1.93 16.10
C GLY A 193 14.95 -0.44 15.84
N LEU A 194 16.15 0.05 15.50
CA LEU A 194 16.38 1.44 15.10
C LEU A 194 16.21 1.64 13.60
N ILE A 195 16.49 0.63 12.78
CA ILE A 195 16.26 0.67 11.34
C ILE A 195 14.77 0.55 11.02
N TRP A 196 14.05 -0.30 11.77
CA TRP A 196 12.60 -0.46 11.70
C TRP A 196 11.94 0.01 13.01
N PRO A 197 11.92 1.33 13.27
CA PRO A 197 11.39 1.84 14.54
C PRO A 197 9.89 1.57 14.65
N GLU A 198 9.44 1.21 15.86
CA GLU A 198 8.03 0.92 16.14
C GLU A 198 7.11 2.10 15.77
N GLN A 199 7.61 3.33 15.87
CA GLN A 199 6.87 4.53 15.48
C GLN A 199 6.53 4.58 13.99
N ASN A 200 7.32 3.90 13.14
CA ASN A 200 7.07 3.78 11.70
C ASN A 200 6.25 2.53 11.35
N LYS A 201 5.97 1.65 12.30
CA LYS A 201 5.12 0.51 12.03
C LYS A 201 3.71 0.98 11.73
N LEU A 202 3.25 0.65 10.53
CA LEU A 202 1.85 0.83 10.18
C LEU A 202 1.08 -0.32 10.81
N ASP A 203 0.16 -0.02 11.70
CA ASP A 203 -0.68 -0.98 12.41
C ASP A 203 -2.10 -0.42 12.52
N ILE A 204 -2.96 -0.83 11.61
CA ILE A 204 -4.29 -0.25 11.41
C ILE A 204 -5.35 -1.26 11.81
N GLU A 205 -6.25 -0.88 12.70
CA GLU A 205 -7.53 -1.58 12.84
C GLU A 205 -8.45 -1.18 11.68
N LEU A 206 -8.87 -2.15 10.86
CA LEU A 206 -9.69 -1.88 9.67
C LEU A 206 -11.03 -1.21 9.97
N LYS A 207 -11.55 -1.37 11.20
CA LYS A 207 -12.74 -0.64 11.66
C LYS A 207 -12.58 0.88 11.58
N LEU A 208 -11.36 1.42 11.76
CA LEU A 208 -11.11 2.86 11.69
C LEU A 208 -11.45 3.45 10.31
N PHE A 209 -11.27 2.69 9.24
CA PHE A 209 -11.71 3.12 7.91
C PHE A 209 -13.23 3.27 7.82
N LEU A 210 -13.96 2.34 8.45
CA LEU A 210 -15.43 2.40 8.50
C LEU A 210 -15.90 3.56 9.38
N GLU A 211 -15.25 3.80 10.52
CA GLU A 211 -15.52 4.92 11.41
C GLU A 211 -15.28 6.27 10.71
N ALA A 212 -14.17 6.42 10.00
CA ALA A 212 -13.86 7.60 9.21
C ALA A 212 -14.91 7.85 8.11
N LYS A 213 -15.34 6.79 7.39
CA LYS A 213 -16.42 6.88 6.40
C LYS A 213 -17.75 7.26 7.05
N ALA A 214 -18.07 6.69 8.20
CA ALA A 214 -19.28 7.03 8.94
C ALA A 214 -19.25 8.48 9.46
N ALA A 215 -18.10 8.96 9.94
CA ALA A 215 -17.91 10.35 10.36
C ALA A 215 -18.14 11.33 9.20
N ARG A 216 -17.57 11.05 8.02
CA ARG A 216 -17.84 11.82 6.80
C ARG A 216 -19.34 11.84 6.45
N ASN A 217 -19.99 10.68 6.47
CA ASN A 217 -21.40 10.58 6.09
C ASN A 217 -22.28 11.37 7.08
N ARG A 218 -21.96 11.36 8.38
CA ARG A 218 -22.64 12.20 9.37
C ARG A 218 -22.44 13.69 9.11
N ALA A 219 -21.22 14.10 8.73
CA ALA A 219 -20.92 15.50 8.39
C ALA A 219 -21.77 15.97 7.19
N VAL A 220 -21.92 15.13 6.17
CA VAL A 220 -22.76 15.41 5.00
C VAL A 220 -24.22 15.50 5.41
N PHE A 221 -24.73 14.57 6.22
CA PHE A 221 -26.11 14.54 6.69
C PHE A 221 -26.46 15.77 7.54
N ASN A 222 -25.54 16.28 8.34
CA ASN A 222 -25.71 17.49 9.18
C ASN A 222 -25.60 18.79 8.39
N GLY A 223 -25.69 18.75 7.07
CA GLY A 223 -25.71 19.93 6.20
C GLY A 223 -24.36 20.62 6.00
N GLN A 224 -23.27 20.00 6.46
CA GLN A 224 -21.93 20.47 6.11
C GLN A 224 -21.68 20.18 4.63
N PRO A 225 -21.27 21.17 3.82
CA PRO A 225 -21.07 20.99 2.39
C PRO A 225 -19.77 20.20 2.13
N TRP A 226 -19.80 18.87 2.37
CA TRP A 226 -18.67 18.00 2.08
C TRP A 226 -19.03 17.05 0.94
N PRO A 227 -18.68 17.40 -0.31
CA PRO A 227 -18.94 16.52 -1.43
C PRO A 227 -18.23 15.17 -1.25
N ILE A 228 -18.90 14.07 -1.57
CA ILE A 228 -18.35 12.70 -1.45
C ILE A 228 -17.05 12.55 -2.25
N ASN A 229 -16.91 13.25 -3.36
CA ASN A 229 -15.73 13.24 -4.22
C ASN A 229 -14.55 14.08 -3.69
N ARG A 230 -14.74 14.81 -2.58
CA ARG A 230 -13.66 15.55 -1.91
C ARG A 230 -13.06 14.70 -0.79
N PRO A 231 -11.72 14.68 -0.63
CA PRO A 231 -11.08 13.99 0.48
C PRO A 231 -11.58 14.50 1.84
N TYR A 232 -12.06 13.62 2.69
CA TYR A 232 -12.43 13.90 4.08
C TYR A 232 -11.35 13.40 5.02
N ILE A 233 -10.85 14.28 5.88
CA ILE A 233 -9.79 14.00 6.83
C ILE A 233 -10.38 13.60 8.16
N TYR A 234 -9.96 12.46 8.68
CA TYR A 234 -10.30 11.94 10.00
C TYR A 234 -9.01 11.73 10.80
N GLN A 235 -8.95 12.31 11.99
CA GLN A 235 -7.75 12.26 12.83
C GLN A 235 -7.75 11.01 13.71
N ASP A 236 -6.66 10.26 13.67
CA ASP A 236 -6.39 9.10 14.50
C ASP A 236 -5.08 9.30 15.29
N GLY A 237 -5.14 10.02 16.40
CA GLY A 237 -3.96 10.43 17.15
C GLY A 237 -3.04 11.31 16.33
N VAL A 238 -1.80 10.84 16.09
CA VAL A 238 -0.82 11.50 15.20
C VAL A 238 -0.97 11.08 13.74
N ASN A 239 -1.77 10.05 13.49
CA ASN A 239 -2.04 9.50 12.18
C ASN A 239 -3.27 10.16 11.55
N ILE A 240 -3.38 10.05 10.24
CA ILE A 240 -4.47 10.66 9.49
C ILE A 240 -5.12 9.62 8.60
N ILE A 241 -6.44 9.54 8.64
CA ILE A 241 -7.22 8.74 7.71
C ILE A 241 -7.91 9.69 6.73
N THR A 242 -7.72 9.47 5.46
CA THR A 242 -8.44 10.22 4.42
C THR A 242 -9.43 9.28 3.71
N VAL A 243 -10.66 9.72 3.59
CA VAL A 243 -11.72 8.99 2.85
C VAL A 243 -12.18 9.81 1.67
N LYS A 244 -12.13 9.25 0.47
CA LYS A 244 -12.69 9.84 -0.74
C LYS A 244 -13.63 8.87 -1.43
N GLY A 245 -14.73 9.37 -1.99
CA GLY A 245 -15.70 8.58 -2.75
C GLY A 245 -16.46 7.56 -1.90
N GLN A 246 -16.72 6.41 -2.48
CA GLN A 246 -17.41 5.28 -1.85
C GLN A 246 -16.53 4.03 -1.83
N PRO A 247 -15.39 4.05 -1.11
CA PRO A 247 -14.53 2.89 -1.02
C PRO A 247 -15.23 1.73 -0.30
N ASP A 248 -14.90 0.52 -0.74
CA ASP A 248 -15.50 -0.72 -0.24
C ASP A 248 -14.39 -1.73 0.09
N LEU A 249 -14.28 -2.11 1.36
CA LEU A 249 -13.30 -3.07 1.84
C LEU A 249 -13.57 -4.51 1.37
N SER A 250 -14.77 -4.80 0.87
CA SER A 250 -15.08 -6.09 0.23
C SER A 250 -14.50 -6.24 -1.17
N LYS A 251 -14.12 -5.12 -1.80
CA LYS A 251 -13.69 -5.06 -3.20
C LYS A 251 -12.43 -4.21 -3.36
N VAL A 252 -11.42 -4.49 -2.57
CA VAL A 252 -10.13 -3.79 -2.67
C VAL A 252 -9.41 -4.26 -3.94
N ARG A 253 -9.19 -3.33 -4.87
CA ARG A 253 -8.54 -3.58 -6.16
C ARG A 253 -7.18 -2.93 -6.29
N VAL A 254 -6.84 -2.00 -5.40
CA VAL A 254 -5.60 -1.25 -5.45
C VAL A 254 -4.98 -1.16 -4.07
N TYR A 255 -3.68 -1.44 -4.02
CA TYR A 255 -2.78 -0.98 -2.98
C TYR A 255 -1.88 0.10 -3.57
N MET A 256 -1.71 1.21 -2.86
CA MET A 256 -0.74 2.23 -3.19
C MET A 256 0.08 2.56 -1.95
N LEU A 257 1.39 2.54 -2.09
CA LEU A 257 2.36 2.90 -1.06
C LEU A 257 3.08 4.16 -1.50
N GLY A 258 3.21 5.11 -0.61
CA GLY A 258 3.84 6.36 -0.96
C GLY A 258 4.38 7.14 0.21
N VAL A 259 5.00 8.24 -0.14
CA VAL A 259 5.53 9.24 0.78
C VAL A 259 4.97 10.62 0.41
N ARG A 260 4.66 11.40 1.42
CA ARG A 260 4.12 12.75 1.29
C ARG A 260 5.00 13.71 2.08
N ASN A 261 5.33 14.84 1.46
CA ASN A 261 5.85 16.01 2.14
C ASN A 261 4.64 16.87 2.51
N PRO A 262 4.26 16.97 3.81
CA PRO A 262 3.09 17.72 4.22
C PRO A 262 3.21 19.19 3.83
N LEU A 263 2.10 19.82 3.50
CA LEU A 263 2.09 21.25 3.19
C LEU A 263 2.33 22.08 4.44
N ARG A 264 3.35 22.92 4.42
CA ARG A 264 3.55 23.94 5.47
C ARG A 264 2.40 24.92 5.48
N ASN A 265 1.67 24.97 6.56
CA ASN A 265 0.56 25.89 6.75
C ASN A 265 0.45 26.35 8.20
N SER A 266 -0.53 27.21 8.50
CA SER A 266 -0.75 27.74 9.85
C SER A 266 -1.11 26.67 10.90
N ALA A 267 -1.67 25.54 10.48
CA ALA A 267 -1.99 24.41 11.36
C ALA A 267 -0.76 23.54 11.66
N ASN A 268 0.31 23.63 10.83
CA ASN A 268 1.51 22.82 10.90
C ASN A 268 2.82 23.68 10.91
N PRO A 269 2.92 24.79 11.68
CA PRO A 269 4.03 25.73 11.51
C PRO A 269 5.34 25.26 12.16
N ARG A 270 5.31 24.24 13.01
CA ARG A 270 6.47 23.79 13.81
C ARG A 270 7.09 22.49 13.35
N LEU A 271 6.35 21.70 12.59
CA LEU A 271 6.75 20.33 12.19
C LEU A 271 7.28 20.28 10.76
N ASP A 272 7.12 21.37 10.01
CA ASP A 272 7.43 21.45 8.60
C ASP A 272 8.19 22.74 8.28
N ASP A 273 9.31 22.63 7.55
CA ASP A 273 10.12 23.76 7.13
C ASP A 273 9.73 24.32 5.77
N GLY A 274 8.81 23.66 5.04
CA GLY A 274 8.36 24.02 3.70
C GLY A 274 9.40 23.82 2.60
N LEU A 275 10.43 23.02 2.87
CA LEU A 275 11.52 22.74 1.92
C LEU A 275 11.25 21.43 1.16
N ASP A 276 11.80 21.38 -0.04
CA ASP A 276 11.84 20.14 -0.81
C ASP A 276 12.65 19.07 -0.09
N LYS A 277 12.20 17.82 -0.13
CA LYS A 277 12.83 16.69 0.57
C LYS A 277 13.38 15.65 -0.39
N ALA A 278 14.47 15.02 0.03
CA ALA A 278 14.99 13.81 -0.60
C ALA A 278 15.06 12.70 0.46
N ALA A 279 14.56 11.53 0.11
CA ALA A 279 14.48 10.42 1.04
C ALA A 279 14.44 9.07 0.31
N GLN A 280 14.83 8.02 1.03
CA GLN A 280 14.55 6.64 0.67
C GLN A 280 13.70 6.00 1.75
N ILE A 281 12.59 5.40 1.33
CA ILE A 281 11.63 4.75 2.22
C ILE A 281 11.56 3.28 1.82
N TRP A 282 11.64 2.36 2.80
CA TRP A 282 11.44 0.93 2.56
C TRP A 282 10.13 0.50 3.17
N PHE A 283 9.40 -0.32 2.44
CA PHE A 283 8.14 -0.91 2.86
C PHE A 283 8.28 -2.42 2.86
N ASN A 284 7.99 -3.05 4.00
CA ASN A 284 8.14 -4.48 4.15
C ASN A 284 6.94 -5.12 4.85
N GLU A 285 6.64 -6.38 4.47
CA GLU A 285 5.67 -7.23 5.16
C GLU A 285 4.27 -6.61 5.29
N LEU A 286 3.69 -6.12 4.17
CA LEU A 286 2.28 -5.73 4.18
C LEU A 286 1.39 -6.95 4.38
N ARG A 287 0.78 -7.06 5.56
CA ARG A 287 -0.01 -8.21 6.00
C ARG A 287 -1.38 -7.79 6.48
N LEU A 288 -2.36 -8.63 6.18
CA LEU A 288 -3.66 -8.63 6.85
C LEU A 288 -3.59 -9.65 7.99
N THR A 289 -3.92 -9.25 9.19
CA THR A 289 -3.82 -10.07 10.42
C THR A 289 -5.16 -10.10 11.17
N ASP A 290 -5.22 -10.90 12.22
CA ASP A 290 -6.42 -11.10 13.04
C ASP A 290 -7.61 -11.51 12.17
N PHE A 291 -7.42 -12.62 11.45
CA PHE A 291 -8.49 -13.22 10.66
C PHE A 291 -9.68 -13.61 11.55
N ASP A 292 -10.89 -13.22 11.17
CA ASP A 292 -12.09 -13.59 11.90
C ASP A 292 -12.48 -15.04 11.59
N GLU A 293 -12.08 -15.93 12.48
CA GLU A 293 -12.41 -17.36 12.41
C GLU A 293 -13.80 -17.68 12.96
N GLY A 294 -14.60 -16.67 13.27
CA GLY A 294 -15.95 -16.83 13.80
C GLY A 294 -16.81 -17.72 12.90
N GLY A 295 -17.18 -18.89 13.42
CA GLY A 295 -18.09 -19.80 12.74
C GLY A 295 -19.50 -19.21 12.68
N GLY A 296 -20.11 -19.23 11.51
CA GLY A 296 -21.53 -18.91 11.37
C GLY A 296 -22.41 -20.10 11.76
N TRP A 297 -23.65 -19.83 12.11
CA TRP A 297 -24.66 -20.83 12.30
C TRP A 297 -25.82 -20.69 11.28
N GLY A 298 -26.42 -21.81 10.95
CA GLY A 298 -27.63 -21.83 10.12
C GLY A 298 -28.72 -22.62 10.82
N ALA A 299 -29.93 -22.12 10.73
CA ALA A 299 -31.11 -22.81 11.21
C ALA A 299 -32.16 -22.88 10.10
N THR A 300 -32.75 -24.04 9.95
CA THR A 300 -33.91 -24.26 9.06
C THR A 300 -35.04 -24.85 9.86
N ALA A 301 -36.21 -24.24 9.77
CA ALA A 301 -37.42 -24.76 10.38
C ALA A 301 -38.49 -25.02 9.31
N ARG A 302 -39.16 -26.15 9.41
CA ARG A 302 -40.30 -26.47 8.57
C ARG A 302 -41.43 -27.04 9.43
N MET A 303 -42.59 -26.47 9.26
CA MET A 303 -43.82 -26.95 9.91
C MET A 303 -44.84 -27.33 8.85
N ASN A 304 -45.38 -28.53 8.96
CA ASN A 304 -46.52 -28.99 8.15
C ASN A 304 -47.70 -29.25 9.11
N ALA A 305 -48.81 -28.60 8.87
CA ALA A 305 -50.06 -28.82 9.65
C ALA A 305 -51.17 -29.19 8.71
N LYS A 306 -51.83 -30.31 9.01
CA LYS A 306 -53.01 -30.76 8.30
C LYS A 306 -54.23 -30.48 9.16
N LEU A 307 -55.07 -29.60 8.67
CA LEU A 307 -56.32 -29.20 9.32
C LEU A 307 -57.51 -30.04 8.77
N ALA A 308 -57.54 -31.30 9.14
CA ALA A 308 -58.53 -32.30 8.64
C ALA A 308 -58.67 -32.19 7.10
N ASP A 309 -59.89 -32.03 6.63
CA ASP A 309 -60.18 -31.88 5.19
C ASP A 309 -60.23 -30.41 4.73
N PHE A 310 -59.93 -29.48 5.63
CA PHE A 310 -60.09 -28.04 5.36
C PHE A 310 -58.83 -27.41 4.70
N ALA A 311 -57.61 -27.73 5.18
CA ALA A 311 -56.39 -27.15 4.65
C ALA A 311 -55.15 -27.95 5.02
N ASP A 312 -54.14 -27.92 4.14
CA ASP A 312 -52.78 -28.31 4.42
C ASP A 312 -51.92 -27.04 4.45
N ILE A 313 -51.28 -26.77 5.59
CA ILE A 313 -50.45 -25.59 5.79
C ILE A 313 -49.00 -26.04 5.87
N THR A 314 -48.13 -25.48 5.02
CA THR A 314 -46.68 -25.64 5.09
C THR A 314 -46.04 -24.29 5.32
N ILE A 315 -45.33 -24.16 6.43
CA ILE A 315 -44.51 -23.01 6.75
C ILE A 315 -43.03 -23.46 6.77
N SER A 316 -42.17 -22.76 6.03
CA SER A 316 -40.76 -23.01 6.08
C SER A 316 -39.99 -21.68 6.20
N GLY A 317 -38.93 -21.67 7.00
CA GLY A 317 -38.05 -20.56 7.15
C GLY A 317 -36.61 -21.04 7.34
N SER A 318 -35.68 -20.31 6.78
CA SER A 318 -34.24 -20.54 6.99
C SER A 318 -33.56 -19.22 7.33
N LYS A 319 -32.58 -19.29 8.18
CA LYS A 319 -31.71 -18.17 8.51
C LYS A 319 -30.27 -18.67 8.66
N SER A 320 -29.36 -18.00 7.99
CA SER A 320 -27.92 -18.24 8.15
C SER A 320 -27.20 -16.96 8.59
N THR A 321 -26.10 -17.10 9.32
CA THR A 321 -25.24 -15.99 9.73
C THR A 321 -23.94 -16.02 8.96
N ILE A 322 -23.24 -14.88 8.91
CA ILE A 322 -21.93 -14.76 8.29
C ILE A 322 -20.99 -15.84 8.84
N GLY A 323 -20.25 -16.51 7.95
CA GLY A 323 -19.34 -17.62 8.30
C GLY A 323 -19.97 -19.01 8.21
N PHE A 324 -21.30 -19.13 8.02
CA PHE A 324 -21.97 -20.41 7.76
C PHE A 324 -21.78 -20.83 6.30
N GLY A 325 -21.34 -22.06 6.07
CA GLY A 325 -21.19 -22.61 4.73
C GLY A 325 -20.30 -23.85 4.66
N SER A 326 -20.21 -24.46 3.48
CA SER A 326 -19.38 -25.65 3.26
C SER A 326 -17.90 -25.35 3.47
N ILE A 327 -17.16 -26.33 4.02
CA ILE A 327 -15.70 -26.28 4.19
C ILE A 327 -14.98 -26.09 2.85
N ASP A 328 -15.58 -26.55 1.75
CA ASP A 328 -15.01 -26.47 0.40
C ASP A 328 -15.10 -25.07 -0.23
N ARG A 329 -15.91 -24.18 0.35
CA ARG A 329 -16.02 -22.80 -0.12
C ARG A 329 -14.96 -21.91 0.53
N LYS A 330 -14.41 -20.98 -0.25
CA LYS A 330 -13.54 -19.94 0.30
C LYS A 330 -14.28 -19.15 1.38
N VAL A 331 -13.55 -18.74 2.42
CA VAL A 331 -14.14 -18.02 3.56
C VAL A 331 -14.89 -16.75 3.11
N SER A 332 -14.38 -16.06 2.10
CA SER A 332 -15.05 -14.90 1.49
C SER A 332 -16.40 -15.21 0.83
N GLU A 333 -16.62 -16.47 0.45
CA GLU A 333 -17.90 -16.93 -0.13
C GLU A 333 -18.88 -17.41 0.93
N ARG A 334 -18.38 -17.74 2.14
CA ARG A 334 -19.21 -18.11 3.31
C ARG A 334 -19.81 -16.88 4.02
N ASN A 335 -19.37 -15.69 3.68
CA ASN A 335 -19.79 -14.42 4.27
C ASN A 335 -20.96 -13.76 3.52
N ARG A 336 -21.61 -14.44 2.62
CA ARG A 336 -22.84 -13.95 1.99
C ARG A 336 -24.04 -14.27 2.90
N GLU A 337 -24.76 -13.24 3.30
CA GLU A 337 -26.15 -13.38 3.71
C GLU A 337 -26.96 -13.72 2.44
N ASP A 338 -27.60 -14.88 2.45
CA ASP A 338 -28.64 -15.24 1.48
C ASP A 338 -29.99 -14.75 1.98
#